data_387b8f0ca224a0dc255a0bcd3bdb5988
#
_entry.id   387b8f0ca224a0dc255a0bcd3bdb5988
#
_cell.length_a   1.000
_cell.length_b   1.000
_cell.length_c   1.000
_cell.angle_alpha   90.00
_cell.angle_beta   90.00
_cell.angle_gamma   90.00
#
_symmetry.space_group_name_H-M   'P 1'
#
loop_
_entity.id
_entity.type
_entity.pdbx_description
1 polymer ?
#
loop_
_entity_poly.entity_id
_entity_poly.type
_entity_poly.pdbx_seq_one_letter_code
_entity_poly.pdbx_strand_id
1 'polypeptide(L)'
;ARQLGKPLERVDASFVHQKEPEAAAPEGSALWMPTLGSVRNPRLGQALRARLAAMPNVTLIEQCSVQGFIQRQGRVVGVDTNQGEQLAEQLVVCGGAWAAQLLEGLNVRLPVRPVKGQMIAYQAPPGLVQRVVLKDGRYVIPRSDGLLLVGSTLEEAGFDKATDEEALVSLKRSAENIIPALADCPVAHHWAGLRPGSPEGIPFIGALPDFPNVFINAGHYRNGLVLAPASTHLLVDQLLGRKPLMDPAPYQPTAARLA
;
A
#
# COMPACT_ATOMS: atom_id res chain seq x y z
N ALA A 1 9.05 -12.83 15.74
CA ALA A 1 9.84 -11.71 16.27
C ALA A 1 11.23 -12.21 16.69
N ARG A 2 11.36 -13.20 17.57
CA ARG A 2 12.67 -13.70 18.07
C ARG A 2 13.62 -14.12 16.94
N GLN A 3 13.15 -14.88 15.95
CA GLN A 3 13.96 -15.32 14.79
C GLN A 3 14.49 -14.14 13.93
N LEU A 4 13.80 -13.02 13.97
CA LEU A 4 14.16 -11.80 13.22
C LEU A 4 14.88 -10.77 14.10
N GLY A 5 15.22 -11.09 15.35
CA GLY A 5 15.85 -10.16 16.28
C GLY A 5 15.01 -8.92 16.61
N LYS A 6 13.67 -9.00 16.46
CA LYS A 6 12.78 -7.85 16.71
C LYS A 6 12.19 -7.93 18.11
N PRO A 7 12.26 -6.85 18.90
CA PRO A 7 11.65 -6.83 20.23
C PRO A 7 10.12 -6.91 20.10
N LEU A 8 9.54 -7.90 20.75
CA LEU A 8 8.10 -8.08 20.88
C LEU A 8 7.85 -8.71 22.26
N GLU A 9 7.18 -7.97 23.11
CA GLU A 9 7.00 -8.31 24.51
C GLU A 9 5.52 -8.48 24.82
N ARG A 10 5.19 -9.50 25.64
CA ARG A 10 3.86 -9.61 26.21
C ARG A 10 3.79 -8.72 27.43
N VAL A 11 2.77 -7.86 27.50
CA VAL A 11 2.58 -6.87 28.56
C VAL A 11 1.17 -6.95 29.12
N ASP A 12 0.97 -6.44 30.34
CA ASP A 12 -0.32 -6.37 31.01
C ASP A 12 -1.04 -5.03 30.78
N ALA A 13 -2.24 -4.91 31.31
CA ALA A 13 -3.06 -3.71 31.23
C ALA A 13 -2.41 -2.50 31.91
N SER A 14 -1.66 -2.70 32.99
CA SER A 14 -0.97 -1.63 33.73
C SER A 14 0.11 -0.99 32.84
N PHE A 15 0.90 -1.83 32.16
CA PHE A 15 1.89 -1.36 31.19
C PHE A 15 1.24 -0.60 30.01
N VAL A 16 0.13 -1.12 29.46
CA VAL A 16 -0.60 -0.42 28.39
C VAL A 16 -1.06 0.95 28.85
N HIS A 17 -1.70 1.05 30.03
CA HIS A 17 -2.14 2.31 30.59
C HIS A 17 -0.99 3.31 30.83
N GLN A 18 0.16 2.82 31.30
CA GLN A 18 1.36 3.66 31.48
C GLN A 18 1.86 4.23 30.14
N LYS A 19 1.84 3.43 29.07
CA LYS A 19 2.35 3.83 27.76
C LYS A 19 1.36 4.61 26.91
N GLU A 20 0.08 4.28 27.01
CA GLU A 20 -1.01 4.88 26.24
C GLU A 20 -2.25 4.98 27.17
N PRO A 21 -2.33 6.05 27.99
CA PRO A 21 -3.36 6.18 29.02
C PRO A 21 -4.80 6.16 28.50
N GLU A 22 -5.01 6.66 27.29
CA GLU A 22 -6.32 6.74 26.64
C GLU A 22 -6.74 5.44 25.94
N ALA A 23 -5.84 4.45 25.83
CA ALA A 23 -6.20 3.16 25.25
C ALA A 23 -7.09 2.36 26.20
N ALA A 24 -8.13 1.76 25.65
CA ALA A 24 -8.96 0.82 26.39
C ALA A 24 -8.12 -0.35 26.92
N ALA A 25 -8.39 -0.77 28.14
CA ALA A 25 -7.67 -1.87 28.76
C ALA A 25 -7.82 -3.15 27.92
N PRO A 26 -6.75 -3.92 27.68
CA PRO A 26 -6.85 -5.16 26.97
C PRO A 26 -7.55 -6.22 27.80
N GLU A 27 -8.33 -7.08 27.17
CA GLU A 27 -8.86 -8.28 27.77
C GLU A 27 -7.74 -9.33 27.94
N GLY A 28 -7.06 -9.30 29.08
CA GLY A 28 -5.92 -10.18 29.38
C GLY A 28 -4.58 -9.50 29.13
N SER A 29 -3.91 -9.77 28.02
CA SER A 29 -2.57 -9.23 27.74
C SER A 29 -2.47 -8.60 26.36
N ALA A 30 -1.56 -7.65 26.21
CA ALA A 30 -1.23 -7.01 24.93
C ALA A 30 0.20 -7.40 24.47
N LEU A 31 0.50 -7.06 23.22
CA LEU A 31 1.84 -7.17 22.65
C LEU A 31 2.43 -5.77 22.48
N TRP A 32 3.58 -5.55 23.04
CA TRP A 32 4.35 -4.34 22.92
C TRP A 32 5.49 -4.49 21.92
N MET A 33 5.54 -3.61 20.93
CA MET A 33 6.61 -3.55 19.93
C MET A 33 7.21 -2.14 19.92
N PRO A 34 8.29 -1.89 20.67
CA PRO A 34 8.87 -0.55 20.87
C PRO A 34 9.41 0.09 19.59
N THR A 35 9.74 -0.73 18.60
CA THR A 35 10.31 -0.29 17.30
C THR A 35 9.26 -0.07 16.22
N LEU A 36 7.95 -0.21 16.55
CA LEU A 36 6.90 0.03 15.59
C LEU A 36 6.81 1.52 15.26
N GLY A 37 6.92 1.84 13.99
CA GLY A 37 6.74 3.20 13.49
C GLY A 37 5.57 3.31 12.52
N SER A 38 5.22 4.54 12.16
CA SER A 38 4.24 4.83 11.12
C SER A 38 4.78 5.83 10.11
N VAL A 39 4.42 5.65 8.84
CA VAL A 39 4.77 6.57 7.76
C VAL A 39 3.53 7.34 7.33
N ARG A 40 3.68 8.64 7.11
CA ARG A 40 2.62 9.47 6.51
C ARG A 40 2.71 9.39 5.00
N ASN A 41 1.93 8.47 4.40
CA ASN A 41 1.98 8.16 2.97
C ASN A 41 1.94 9.40 2.05
N PRO A 42 1.04 10.40 2.24
CA PRO A 42 1.05 11.59 1.40
C PRO A 42 2.37 12.39 1.48
N ARG A 43 2.99 12.46 2.65
CA ARG A 43 4.29 13.15 2.82
C ARG A 43 5.43 12.39 2.16
N LEU A 44 5.42 11.06 2.27
CA LEU A 44 6.39 10.22 1.56
C LEU A 44 6.26 10.42 0.03
N GLY A 45 5.03 10.38 -0.50
CA GLY A 45 4.77 10.63 -1.92
C GLY A 45 5.27 12.00 -2.38
N GLN A 46 5.01 13.06 -1.59
CA GLN A 46 5.53 14.41 -1.86
C GLN A 46 7.06 14.45 -1.88
N ALA A 47 7.72 13.81 -0.92
CA ALA A 47 9.18 13.76 -0.84
C ALA A 47 9.80 13.01 -2.03
N LEU A 48 9.23 11.86 -2.41
CA LEU A 48 9.67 11.12 -3.59
C LEU A 48 9.49 11.93 -4.88
N ARG A 49 8.33 12.57 -5.06
CA ARG A 49 8.05 13.43 -6.21
C ARG A 49 9.06 14.58 -6.29
N ALA A 50 9.31 15.28 -5.19
CA ALA A 50 10.28 16.37 -5.14
C ALA A 50 11.70 15.88 -5.47
N ARG A 51 12.09 14.70 -4.96
CA ARG A 51 13.39 14.11 -5.28
C ARG A 51 13.53 13.76 -6.76
N LEU A 52 12.51 13.13 -7.35
CA LEU A 52 12.51 12.78 -8.77
C LEU A 52 12.56 14.02 -9.67
N ALA A 53 11.78 15.05 -9.35
CA ALA A 53 11.79 16.32 -10.10
C ALA A 53 13.14 17.04 -10.07
N ALA A 54 13.95 16.80 -9.04
CA ALA A 54 15.31 17.36 -8.93
C ALA A 54 16.39 16.53 -9.65
N MET A 55 16.03 15.38 -10.25
CA MET A 55 16.98 14.52 -10.96
C MET A 55 16.98 14.85 -12.45
N PRO A 56 18.14 15.24 -13.05
CA PRO A 56 18.19 15.69 -14.44
C PRO A 56 17.92 14.61 -15.48
N ASN A 57 18.06 13.35 -15.07
CA ASN A 57 17.81 12.18 -15.91
C ASN A 57 16.40 11.57 -15.72
N VAL A 58 15.49 12.26 -15.03
CA VAL A 58 14.12 11.82 -14.78
C VAL A 58 13.13 12.82 -15.35
N THR A 59 12.19 12.35 -16.15
CA THR A 59 11.06 13.15 -16.63
C THR A 59 9.79 12.62 -15.96
N LEU A 60 9.08 13.50 -15.23
CA LEU A 60 7.77 13.23 -14.66
C LEU A 60 6.71 13.82 -15.58
N ILE A 61 5.84 12.97 -16.12
CA ILE A 61 4.71 13.38 -16.96
C ILE A 61 3.44 13.13 -16.16
N GLU A 62 2.91 14.20 -15.59
CA GLU A 62 1.69 14.15 -14.77
C GLU A 62 0.43 14.32 -15.65
N GLN A 63 -0.72 13.88 -15.13
CA GLN A 63 -2.01 13.89 -15.83
C GLN A 63 -1.94 13.16 -17.18
N CYS A 64 -1.02 12.22 -17.30
CA CYS A 64 -0.77 11.39 -18.47
C CYS A 64 -1.31 9.98 -18.23
N SER A 65 -2.42 9.68 -18.88
CA SER A 65 -3.07 8.36 -18.78
C SER A 65 -2.59 7.45 -19.91
N VAL A 66 -2.03 6.31 -19.56
CA VAL A 66 -1.70 5.24 -20.52
C VAL A 66 -3.02 4.62 -20.99
N GLN A 67 -3.22 4.60 -22.31
CA GLN A 67 -4.41 4.06 -22.99
C GLN A 67 -4.15 2.70 -23.62
N GLY A 68 -2.88 2.37 -23.92
CA GLY A 68 -2.50 1.11 -24.52
C GLY A 68 -0.99 0.95 -24.67
N PHE A 69 -0.59 -0.16 -25.24
CA PHE A 69 0.81 -0.46 -25.56
C PHE A 69 1.05 -0.39 -27.07
N ILE A 70 2.17 0.19 -27.46
CA ILE A 70 2.61 0.25 -28.86
C ILE A 70 3.50 -0.97 -29.12
N GLN A 71 3.05 -1.84 -30.02
CA GLN A 71 3.78 -3.04 -30.42
C GLN A 71 4.32 -2.90 -31.85
N ARG A 72 5.58 -3.30 -32.05
CA ARG A 72 6.20 -3.41 -33.37
C ARG A 72 6.97 -4.73 -33.44
N GLN A 73 6.71 -5.54 -34.48
CA GLN A 73 7.38 -6.81 -34.69
C GLN A 73 7.38 -7.75 -33.46
N GLY A 74 6.24 -7.81 -32.75
CA GLY A 74 6.09 -8.66 -31.57
C GLY A 74 6.74 -8.15 -30.28
N ARG A 75 7.29 -6.93 -30.29
CA ARG A 75 7.90 -6.31 -29.13
C ARG A 75 7.12 -5.05 -28.73
N VAL A 76 6.97 -4.80 -27.46
CA VAL A 76 6.44 -3.52 -26.93
C VAL A 76 7.54 -2.46 -27.04
N VAL A 77 7.25 -1.36 -27.71
CA VAL A 77 8.22 -0.28 -27.97
C VAL A 77 7.82 1.03 -27.27
N GLY A 78 6.70 1.05 -26.57
CA GLY A 78 6.22 2.23 -25.87
C GLY A 78 4.77 2.07 -25.42
N VAL A 79 4.19 3.18 -25.00
CA VAL A 79 2.78 3.31 -24.61
C VAL A 79 2.11 4.45 -25.36
N ASP A 80 0.84 4.25 -25.71
CA ASP A 80 -0.03 5.31 -26.16
C ASP A 80 -0.69 5.99 -24.97
N THR A 81 -0.74 7.31 -24.98
CA THR A 81 -1.26 8.11 -23.87
C THR A 81 -2.18 9.23 -24.36
N ASN A 82 -2.96 9.81 -23.45
CA ASN A 82 -3.76 10.99 -23.74
C ASN A 82 -2.91 12.24 -24.09
N GLN A 83 -1.58 12.15 -24.02
CA GLN A 83 -0.63 13.21 -24.39
C GLN A 83 0.28 12.79 -25.56
N GLY A 84 -0.08 11.70 -26.28
CA GLY A 84 0.68 11.14 -27.37
C GLY A 84 1.56 9.95 -26.99
N GLU A 85 2.24 9.42 -27.98
CA GLU A 85 3.10 8.24 -27.83
C GLU A 85 4.32 8.51 -26.97
N GLN A 86 4.63 7.59 -26.07
CA GLN A 86 5.87 7.58 -25.28
C GLN A 86 6.64 6.31 -25.61
N LEU A 87 7.77 6.44 -26.30
CA LEU A 87 8.60 5.32 -26.70
C LEU A 87 9.65 4.98 -25.64
N ALA A 88 9.92 3.70 -25.42
CA ALA A 88 10.90 3.21 -24.48
C ALA A 88 11.42 1.82 -24.86
N GLU A 89 12.66 1.52 -24.53
CA GLU A 89 13.26 0.19 -24.73
C GLU A 89 12.77 -0.83 -23.71
N GLN A 90 12.53 -0.37 -22.48
CA GLN A 90 12.02 -1.15 -21.36
C GLN A 90 10.89 -0.39 -20.68
N LEU A 91 9.86 -1.12 -20.26
CA LEU A 91 8.70 -0.59 -19.57
C LEU A 91 8.51 -1.27 -18.22
N VAL A 92 8.09 -0.49 -17.22
CA VAL A 92 7.73 -1.03 -15.91
C VAL A 92 6.31 -0.63 -15.57
N VAL A 93 5.44 -1.62 -15.37
CA VAL A 93 4.04 -1.42 -14.98
C VAL A 93 3.93 -1.44 -13.46
N CYS A 94 3.68 -0.26 -12.86
CA CYS A 94 3.42 -0.06 -11.44
C CYS A 94 1.99 0.43 -11.19
N GLY A 95 1.01 -0.08 -11.95
CA GLY A 95 -0.38 0.39 -12.00
C GLY A 95 -1.23 0.11 -10.76
N GLY A 96 -0.67 -0.50 -9.67
CA GLY A 96 -1.41 -0.79 -8.46
C GLY A 96 -2.65 -1.64 -8.73
N ALA A 97 -3.82 -1.18 -8.28
CA ALA A 97 -5.09 -1.87 -8.50
C ALA A 97 -5.53 -1.92 -9.98
N TRP A 98 -5.00 -1.03 -10.82
CA TRP A 98 -5.29 -0.94 -12.25
C TRP A 98 -4.31 -1.72 -13.14
N ALA A 99 -3.30 -2.38 -12.54
CA ALA A 99 -2.28 -3.10 -13.30
C ALA A 99 -2.88 -4.20 -14.20
N ALA A 100 -3.91 -4.91 -13.73
CA ALA A 100 -4.60 -5.93 -14.51
C ALA A 100 -5.26 -5.34 -15.77
N GLN A 101 -6.06 -4.28 -15.63
CA GLN A 101 -6.73 -3.62 -16.75
C GLN A 101 -5.72 -3.10 -17.80
N LEU A 102 -4.61 -2.54 -17.34
CA LEU A 102 -3.59 -2.05 -18.25
C LEU A 102 -2.98 -3.18 -19.09
N LEU A 103 -2.71 -4.33 -18.49
CA LEU A 103 -2.08 -5.47 -19.16
C LEU A 103 -3.04 -6.26 -20.08
N GLU A 104 -4.35 -6.06 -19.98
CA GLU A 104 -5.32 -6.61 -20.95
C GLU A 104 -5.00 -6.19 -22.38
N GLY A 105 -4.43 -5.00 -22.58
CA GLY A 105 -3.96 -4.52 -23.89
C GLY A 105 -2.81 -5.35 -24.50
N LEU A 106 -2.17 -6.18 -23.70
CA LEU A 106 -1.16 -7.17 -24.15
C LEU A 106 -1.69 -8.61 -24.14
N ASN A 107 -2.98 -8.83 -23.92
CA ASN A 107 -3.59 -10.15 -23.69
C ASN A 107 -2.98 -10.89 -22.47
N VAL A 108 -2.40 -10.16 -21.51
CA VAL A 108 -1.87 -10.73 -20.27
C VAL A 108 -2.92 -10.62 -19.18
N ARG A 109 -3.34 -11.78 -18.65
CA ARG A 109 -4.28 -11.87 -17.54
C ARG A 109 -3.51 -11.83 -16.23
N LEU A 110 -3.51 -10.66 -15.57
CA LEU A 110 -2.89 -10.51 -14.25
C LEU A 110 -3.94 -10.70 -13.16
N PRO A 111 -3.82 -11.67 -12.25
CA PRO A 111 -4.80 -11.89 -11.18
C PRO A 111 -4.61 -10.89 -10.02
N VAL A 112 -4.68 -9.61 -10.34
CA VAL A 112 -4.69 -8.50 -9.38
C VAL A 112 -6.03 -7.80 -9.47
N ARG A 113 -6.70 -7.69 -8.32
CA ARG A 113 -8.02 -7.07 -8.23
C ARG A 113 -8.03 -5.91 -7.23
N PRO A 114 -8.92 -4.92 -7.41
CA PRO A 114 -9.10 -3.87 -6.43
C PRO A 114 -9.79 -4.41 -5.17
N VAL A 115 -9.22 -4.12 -4.00
CA VAL A 115 -9.85 -4.39 -2.71
C VAL A 115 -9.99 -3.06 -1.98
N LYS A 116 -11.23 -2.59 -1.87
CA LYS A 116 -11.57 -1.31 -1.26
C LYS A 116 -11.31 -1.33 0.24
N GLY A 117 -10.87 -0.22 0.77
CA GLY A 117 -10.76 0.00 2.21
C GLY A 117 -11.08 1.44 2.54
N GLN A 118 -12.05 1.61 3.45
CA GLN A 118 -12.42 2.91 3.96
C GLN A 118 -11.67 3.21 5.25
N MET A 119 -11.37 4.47 5.46
CA MET A 119 -10.68 5.00 6.64
C MET A 119 -11.31 6.31 7.06
N ILE A 120 -11.25 6.62 8.34
CA ILE A 120 -11.61 7.92 8.87
C ILE A 120 -10.41 8.56 9.57
N ALA A 121 -10.47 9.88 9.74
CA ALA A 121 -9.54 10.61 10.59
C ALA A 121 -10.34 11.50 11.53
N TYR A 122 -10.02 11.43 12.81
CA TYR A 122 -10.49 12.34 13.81
C TYR A 122 -9.56 13.55 13.91
N GLN A 123 -10.13 14.72 14.23
CA GLN A 123 -9.38 15.84 14.76
C GLN A 123 -9.45 15.77 16.28
N ALA A 124 -8.34 15.50 16.92
CA ALA A 124 -8.24 15.37 18.37
C ALA A 124 -7.19 16.33 18.94
N PRO A 125 -7.22 16.60 20.26
CA PRO A 125 -6.14 17.32 20.92
C PRO A 125 -4.78 16.68 20.65
N PRO A 126 -3.74 17.44 20.31
CA PRO A 126 -2.40 16.90 20.11
C PRO A 126 -1.92 16.14 21.34
N GLY A 127 -1.45 14.91 21.15
CA GLY A 127 -0.94 14.07 22.23
C GLY A 127 -1.99 13.21 22.93
N LEU A 128 -3.27 13.30 22.56
CA LEU A 128 -4.32 12.40 23.08
C LEU A 128 -3.94 10.93 22.89
N VAL A 129 -3.42 10.59 21.73
CA VAL A 129 -2.84 9.27 21.42
C VAL A 129 -1.41 9.47 20.96
N GLN A 130 -0.46 8.73 21.51
CA GLN A 130 0.97 8.91 21.23
C GLN A 130 1.52 7.77 20.37
N ARG A 131 0.87 6.61 20.35
CA ARG A 131 1.36 5.40 19.70
C ARG A 131 0.30 4.78 18.80
N VAL A 132 0.76 3.94 17.87
CA VAL A 132 -0.15 3.12 17.10
C VAL A 132 -0.75 2.06 18.02
N VAL A 133 -2.08 2.02 18.10
CA VAL A 133 -2.82 0.99 18.84
C VAL A 133 -3.58 0.13 17.85
N LEU A 134 -3.45 -1.18 17.97
CA LEU A 134 -4.14 -2.16 17.11
C LEU A 134 -4.95 -3.11 17.99
N LYS A 135 -6.23 -3.26 17.70
CA LYS A 135 -7.15 -4.18 18.36
C LYS A 135 -8.15 -4.73 17.32
N ASP A 136 -8.38 -6.03 17.33
CA ASP A 136 -9.37 -6.72 16.48
C ASP A 136 -9.26 -6.39 14.97
N GLY A 137 -8.02 -6.28 14.48
CA GLY A 137 -7.75 -5.97 13.08
C GLY A 137 -7.97 -4.51 12.67
N ARG A 138 -8.40 -3.65 13.62
CA ARG A 138 -8.52 -2.20 13.47
C ARG A 138 -7.36 -1.50 14.17
N TYR A 139 -7.06 -0.29 13.75
CA TYR A 139 -5.96 0.49 14.31
C TYR A 139 -6.31 1.96 14.45
N VAL A 140 -5.67 2.61 15.43
CA VAL A 140 -5.59 4.07 15.58
C VAL A 140 -4.15 4.49 15.41
N ILE A 141 -3.88 5.43 14.50
CA ILE A 141 -2.54 5.91 14.17
C ILE A 141 -2.47 7.42 14.41
N PRO A 142 -1.71 7.89 15.41
CA PRO A 142 -1.55 9.30 15.67
C PRO A 142 -0.67 10.00 14.64
N ARG A 143 -0.97 11.27 14.42
CA ARG A 143 -0.17 12.21 13.63
C ARG A 143 0.19 13.42 14.48
N SER A 144 1.34 14.01 14.19
CA SER A 144 1.85 15.17 14.95
C SER A 144 0.99 16.44 14.85
N ASP A 145 0.08 16.50 13.89
CA ASP A 145 -0.86 17.61 13.67
C ASP A 145 -2.22 17.38 14.36
N GLY A 146 -2.35 16.40 15.23
CA GLY A 146 -3.59 16.09 15.96
C GLY A 146 -4.56 15.20 15.19
N LEU A 147 -4.27 14.82 13.95
CA LEU A 147 -5.09 13.84 13.25
C LEU A 147 -4.83 12.44 13.82
N LEU A 148 -5.90 11.71 14.08
CA LEU A 148 -5.87 10.30 14.47
C LEU A 148 -6.56 9.48 13.36
N LEU A 149 -5.78 8.68 12.64
CA LEU A 149 -6.28 7.86 11.54
C LEU A 149 -6.81 6.53 12.10
N VAL A 150 -8.01 6.17 11.70
CA VAL A 150 -8.65 4.91 12.07
C VAL A 150 -8.96 4.08 10.81
N GLY A 151 -8.61 2.85 10.83
CA GLY A 151 -8.81 1.96 9.68
C GLY A 151 -8.74 0.49 10.01
N SER A 152 -9.10 -0.30 9.07
CA SER A 152 -9.74 0.01 7.81
C SER A 152 -10.77 -1.06 7.49
N THR A 153 -11.73 -0.76 6.63
CA THR A 153 -12.61 -1.79 6.07
C THR A 153 -11.88 -2.66 5.04
N LEU A 154 -12.51 -3.74 4.64
CA LEU A 154 -12.06 -4.65 3.59
C LEU A 154 -13.29 -5.07 2.77
N GLU A 155 -13.36 -4.58 1.53
CA GLU A 155 -14.56 -4.70 0.71
C GLU A 155 -14.22 -5.10 -0.72
N GLU A 156 -15.00 -6.03 -1.29
CA GLU A 156 -14.92 -6.43 -2.70
C GLU A 156 -15.93 -5.57 -3.51
N ALA A 157 -15.58 -4.32 -3.76
CA ALA A 157 -16.45 -3.33 -4.42
C ALA A 157 -15.96 -2.92 -5.82
N GLY A 158 -15.07 -3.72 -6.43
CA GLY A 158 -14.46 -3.35 -7.70
C GLY A 158 -13.69 -2.03 -7.59
N PHE A 159 -13.79 -1.18 -8.60
CA PHE A 159 -13.11 0.12 -8.63
C PHE A 159 -13.89 1.26 -7.96
N ASP A 160 -15.05 0.98 -7.34
CA ASP A 160 -15.79 1.98 -6.60
C ASP A 160 -15.00 2.46 -5.36
N LYS A 161 -14.88 3.80 -5.23
CA LYS A 161 -14.25 4.47 -4.09
C LYS A 161 -15.24 5.34 -3.30
N ALA A 162 -16.53 5.20 -3.54
CA ALA A 162 -17.52 5.89 -2.72
C ALA A 162 -17.42 5.44 -1.27
N THR A 163 -17.58 6.36 -0.35
CA THR A 163 -17.71 6.07 1.07
C THR A 163 -19.19 5.90 1.43
N ASP A 164 -19.46 5.16 2.49
CA ASP A 164 -20.83 4.89 2.96
C ASP A 164 -20.96 5.03 4.48
N GLU A 165 -22.19 5.22 4.94
CA GLU A 165 -22.49 5.45 6.34
C GLU A 165 -22.27 4.21 7.21
N GLU A 166 -22.49 3.00 6.67
CA GLU A 166 -22.28 1.76 7.41
C GLU A 166 -20.81 1.60 7.81
N ALA A 167 -19.90 1.86 6.86
CA ALA A 167 -18.45 1.86 7.11
C ALA A 167 -18.05 2.96 8.11
N LEU A 168 -18.63 4.15 7.99
CA LEU A 168 -18.38 5.23 8.93
C LEU A 168 -18.75 4.83 10.36
N VAL A 169 -19.96 4.32 10.57
CA VAL A 169 -20.45 3.87 11.88
C VAL A 169 -19.56 2.72 12.43
N SER A 170 -19.20 1.75 11.58
CA SER A 170 -18.33 0.64 11.96
C SER A 170 -16.94 1.14 12.40
N LEU A 171 -16.35 2.08 11.67
CA LEU A 171 -15.04 2.63 11.98
C LEU A 171 -15.06 3.49 13.26
N LYS A 172 -16.11 4.30 13.47
CA LYS A 172 -16.32 5.04 14.70
C LYS A 172 -16.41 4.12 15.91
N ARG A 173 -17.26 3.10 15.85
CA ARG A 173 -17.37 2.10 16.93
C ARG A 173 -16.02 1.45 17.24
N SER A 174 -15.25 1.10 16.20
CA SER A 174 -13.92 0.51 16.39
C SER A 174 -12.94 1.51 17.04
N ALA A 175 -12.99 2.77 16.65
CA ALA A 175 -12.19 3.84 17.24
C ALA A 175 -12.45 4.00 18.74
N GLU A 176 -13.72 4.08 19.11
CA GLU A 176 -14.19 4.23 20.50
C GLU A 176 -13.85 2.99 21.35
N ASN A 177 -13.89 1.79 20.77
CA ASN A 177 -13.45 0.55 21.43
C ASN A 177 -11.94 0.47 21.66
N ILE A 178 -11.14 1.21 20.88
CA ILE A 178 -9.69 1.29 21.02
C ILE A 178 -9.30 2.45 21.91
N ILE A 179 -9.87 3.62 21.67
CA ILE A 179 -9.62 4.89 22.39
C ILE A 179 -10.97 5.52 22.73
N PRO A 180 -11.53 5.28 23.93
CA PRO A 180 -12.87 5.76 24.29
C PRO A 180 -13.06 7.27 24.17
N ALA A 181 -12.01 8.05 24.44
CA ALA A 181 -12.03 9.51 24.32
C ALA A 181 -12.31 10.04 22.90
N LEU A 182 -12.28 9.18 21.86
CA LEU A 182 -12.64 9.57 20.50
C LEU A 182 -14.15 9.74 20.31
N ALA A 183 -14.98 9.27 21.23
CA ALA A 183 -16.43 9.52 21.18
C ALA A 183 -16.77 11.04 21.16
N ASP A 184 -15.95 11.85 21.82
CA ASP A 184 -16.13 13.30 21.93
C ASP A 184 -15.38 14.10 20.83
N CYS A 185 -14.66 13.41 19.95
CA CYS A 185 -13.87 14.05 18.89
C CYS A 185 -14.62 14.06 17.54
N PRO A 186 -14.53 15.16 16.76
CA PRO A 186 -15.14 15.21 15.45
C PRO A 186 -14.35 14.36 14.43
N VAL A 187 -15.08 13.67 13.55
CA VAL A 187 -14.50 13.06 12.35
C VAL A 187 -14.24 14.16 11.33
N ALA A 188 -12.97 14.39 11.01
CA ALA A 188 -12.55 15.41 10.06
C ALA A 188 -12.55 14.92 8.61
N HIS A 189 -12.25 13.63 8.40
CA HIS A 189 -12.16 13.05 7.05
C HIS A 189 -12.68 11.63 7.01
N HIS A 190 -13.33 11.28 5.89
CA HIS A 190 -13.72 9.93 5.52
C HIS A 190 -13.37 9.70 4.05
N TRP A 191 -12.63 8.66 3.74
CA TRP A 191 -12.19 8.36 2.37
C TRP A 191 -12.03 6.86 2.14
N ALA A 192 -11.95 6.47 0.87
CA ALA A 192 -11.65 5.10 0.45
C ALA A 192 -10.41 5.05 -0.45
N GLY A 193 -9.73 3.91 -0.44
CA GLY A 193 -8.64 3.57 -1.32
C GLY A 193 -8.76 2.13 -1.82
N LEU A 194 -8.08 1.84 -2.93
CA LEU A 194 -8.06 0.51 -3.53
C LEU A 194 -6.70 -0.15 -3.33
N ARG A 195 -6.70 -1.30 -2.70
CA ARG A 195 -5.51 -2.12 -2.55
C ARG A 195 -5.40 -3.05 -3.76
N PRO A 196 -4.19 -3.26 -4.31
CA PRO A 196 -3.96 -4.24 -5.37
C PRO A 196 -3.90 -5.64 -4.78
N GLY A 197 -5.06 -6.31 -4.64
CA GLY A 197 -5.15 -7.66 -4.12
C GLY A 197 -4.62 -8.68 -5.11
N SER A 198 -3.64 -9.48 -4.70
CA SER A 198 -3.07 -10.60 -5.45
C SER A 198 -3.40 -11.92 -4.78
N PRO A 199 -3.32 -13.07 -5.48
CA PRO A 199 -3.42 -14.38 -4.84
C PRO A 199 -2.44 -14.51 -3.68
N GLU A 200 -2.93 -14.97 -2.53
CA GLU A 200 -2.15 -15.13 -1.29
C GLU A 200 -1.45 -13.85 -0.78
N GLY A 201 -1.72 -12.69 -1.40
CA GLY A 201 -1.04 -11.43 -1.09
C GLY A 201 0.41 -11.36 -1.58
N ILE A 202 0.82 -12.29 -2.45
CA ILE A 202 2.18 -12.35 -3.02
C ILE A 202 2.24 -11.44 -4.27
N PRO A 203 3.11 -10.41 -4.30
CA PRO A 203 3.20 -9.50 -5.43
C PRO A 203 3.77 -10.16 -6.68
N PHE A 204 3.56 -9.51 -7.82
CA PHE A 204 4.18 -9.85 -9.10
C PHE A 204 5.33 -8.87 -9.37
N ILE A 205 6.56 -9.41 -9.47
CA ILE A 205 7.79 -8.61 -9.64
C ILE A 205 8.69 -9.30 -10.68
N GLY A 206 8.86 -8.69 -11.85
CA GLY A 206 9.73 -9.21 -12.90
C GLY A 206 9.19 -8.98 -14.31
N ALA A 207 9.87 -9.56 -15.31
CA ALA A 207 9.49 -9.47 -16.72
C ALA A 207 8.27 -10.34 -17.04
N LEU A 208 7.42 -9.89 -17.95
CA LEU A 208 6.34 -10.70 -18.50
C LEU A 208 6.91 -11.83 -19.39
N PRO A 209 6.32 -13.04 -19.36
CA PRO A 209 6.85 -14.18 -20.15
C PRO A 209 6.93 -13.90 -21.65
N ASP A 210 5.87 -13.33 -22.23
CA ASP A 210 5.77 -13.08 -23.67
C ASP A 210 6.35 -11.72 -24.09
N PHE A 211 6.68 -10.86 -23.14
CA PHE A 211 7.20 -9.51 -23.36
C PHE A 211 8.40 -9.25 -22.43
N PRO A 212 9.59 -9.78 -22.72
CA PRO A 212 10.73 -9.73 -21.79
C PRO A 212 11.26 -8.31 -21.52
N ASN A 213 10.82 -7.32 -22.27
CA ASN A 213 11.13 -5.90 -22.03
C ASN A 213 10.00 -5.15 -21.30
N VAL A 214 8.94 -5.82 -20.90
CA VAL A 214 7.88 -5.27 -20.04
C VAL A 214 7.96 -5.93 -18.67
N PHE A 215 8.24 -5.14 -17.68
CA PHE A 215 8.34 -5.57 -16.29
C PHE A 215 7.09 -5.14 -15.51
N ILE A 216 6.81 -5.86 -14.45
CA ILE A 216 5.71 -5.56 -13.55
C ILE A 216 6.21 -5.45 -12.10
N ASN A 217 5.61 -4.53 -11.34
CA ASN A 217 5.78 -4.42 -9.89
C ASN A 217 4.42 -4.05 -9.28
N ALA A 218 3.59 -5.04 -9.03
CA ALA A 218 2.18 -4.86 -8.63
C ALA A 218 1.68 -5.99 -7.72
N GLY A 219 0.47 -5.82 -7.17
CA GLY A 219 -0.17 -6.87 -6.36
C GLY A 219 0.32 -6.95 -4.91
N HIS A 220 0.87 -5.89 -4.34
CA HIS A 220 1.41 -5.88 -2.96
C HIS A 220 0.34 -5.90 -1.87
N TYR A 221 -0.93 -5.83 -2.23
CA TYR A 221 -2.08 -5.89 -1.34
C TYR A 221 -1.95 -4.94 -0.14
N ARG A 222 -1.86 -5.47 1.09
CA ARG A 222 -1.81 -4.70 2.33
C ARG A 222 -0.40 -4.24 2.73
N ASN A 223 0.63 -4.79 2.10
CA ASN A 223 2.02 -4.66 2.53
C ASN A 223 2.88 -3.78 1.60
N GLY A 224 2.27 -3.10 0.62
CA GLY A 224 2.98 -2.39 -0.43
C GLY A 224 3.99 -1.37 0.09
N LEU A 225 3.64 -0.59 1.12
CA LEU A 225 4.55 0.42 1.66
C LEU A 225 5.79 -0.21 2.32
N VAL A 226 5.57 -1.24 3.13
CA VAL A 226 6.67 -1.95 3.85
C VAL A 226 7.56 -2.72 2.87
N LEU A 227 6.97 -3.31 1.84
CA LEU A 227 7.69 -4.09 0.83
C LEU A 227 8.37 -3.22 -0.25
N ALA A 228 7.97 -1.95 -0.40
CA ALA A 228 8.43 -1.09 -1.49
C ALA A 228 9.96 -1.07 -1.68
N PRO A 229 10.80 -0.92 -0.65
CA PRO A 229 12.24 -0.92 -0.82
C PRO A 229 12.77 -2.25 -1.40
N ALA A 230 12.35 -3.38 -0.84
CA ALA A 230 12.80 -4.70 -1.26
C ALA A 230 12.26 -5.07 -2.66
N SER A 231 10.98 -4.79 -2.95
CA SER A 231 10.38 -5.10 -4.25
C SER A 231 10.97 -4.24 -5.37
N THR A 232 11.26 -2.98 -5.09
CA THR A 232 11.92 -2.09 -6.06
C THR A 232 13.35 -2.54 -6.32
N HIS A 233 14.11 -2.90 -5.28
CA HIS A 233 15.47 -3.41 -5.44
C HIS A 233 15.48 -4.71 -6.25
N LEU A 234 14.61 -5.66 -5.92
CA LEU A 234 14.47 -6.92 -6.66
C LEU A 234 14.14 -6.70 -8.15
N LEU A 235 13.23 -5.77 -8.44
CA LEU A 235 12.88 -5.41 -9.82
C LEU A 235 14.05 -4.79 -10.56
N VAL A 236 14.74 -3.82 -9.95
CA VAL A 236 15.87 -3.12 -10.56
C VAL A 236 17.04 -4.06 -10.82
N ASP A 237 17.32 -5.00 -9.93
CA ASP A 237 18.35 -6.01 -10.15
C ASP A 237 18.03 -6.86 -11.38
N GLN A 238 16.77 -7.32 -11.55
CA GLN A 238 16.35 -8.07 -12.73
C GLN A 238 16.43 -7.22 -14.01
N LEU A 239 15.95 -5.98 -13.95
CA LEU A 239 15.94 -5.05 -15.09
C LEU A 239 17.35 -4.73 -15.59
N LEU A 240 18.32 -4.64 -14.68
CA LEU A 240 19.72 -4.33 -14.98
C LEU A 240 20.62 -5.58 -15.14
N GLY A 241 20.05 -6.79 -15.08
CA GLY A 241 20.80 -8.04 -15.16
C GLY A 241 21.78 -8.26 -14.00
N ARG A 242 21.49 -7.71 -12.83
CA ARG A 242 22.29 -7.87 -11.60
C ARG A 242 21.87 -9.12 -10.84
N LYS A 243 22.76 -9.59 -9.95
CA LYS A 243 22.39 -10.66 -9.01
C LYS A 243 21.31 -10.15 -8.05
N PRO A 244 20.12 -10.76 -8.03
CA PRO A 244 19.04 -10.33 -7.17
C PRO A 244 19.38 -10.42 -5.68
N LEU A 245 18.84 -9.49 -4.88
CA LEU A 245 18.96 -9.45 -3.43
C LEU A 245 18.40 -10.72 -2.76
N MET A 246 17.37 -11.31 -3.36
CA MET A 246 16.69 -12.53 -2.88
C MET A 246 16.24 -13.35 -4.09
N ASP A 247 15.81 -14.60 -3.84
CA ASP A 247 15.25 -15.45 -4.90
C ASP A 247 14.02 -14.77 -5.53
N PRO A 248 14.05 -14.45 -6.84
CA PRO A 248 12.93 -13.83 -7.53
C PRO A 248 11.78 -14.81 -7.87
N ALA A 249 12.04 -16.12 -7.85
CA ALA A 249 11.10 -17.13 -8.37
C ALA A 249 9.69 -17.05 -7.76
N PRO A 250 9.50 -16.83 -6.44
CA PRO A 250 8.15 -16.72 -5.87
C PRO A 250 7.35 -15.51 -6.37
N TYR A 251 8.03 -14.49 -6.90
CA TYR A 251 7.42 -13.21 -7.29
C TYR A 251 7.27 -13.04 -8.80
N GLN A 252 7.93 -13.88 -9.60
CA GLN A 252 7.90 -13.76 -11.05
C GLN A 252 6.48 -13.99 -11.62
N PRO A 253 6.07 -13.22 -12.64
CA PRO A 253 4.81 -13.40 -13.35
C PRO A 253 4.91 -14.60 -14.32
N THR A 254 5.10 -15.81 -13.79
CA THR A 254 5.14 -17.04 -14.60
C THR A 254 3.76 -17.38 -15.16
N ALA A 255 3.71 -18.18 -16.25
CA ALA A 255 2.45 -18.63 -16.82
C ALA A 255 1.54 -19.29 -15.76
N ALA A 256 2.12 -20.09 -14.85
CA ALA A 256 1.36 -20.73 -13.76
C ALA A 256 0.76 -19.73 -12.73
N ARG A 257 1.38 -18.56 -12.55
CA ARG A 257 0.85 -17.51 -11.65
C ARG A 257 -0.09 -16.55 -12.35
N LEU A 258 -0.10 -16.51 -13.68
CA LEU A 258 -0.98 -15.69 -14.52
C LEU A 258 -2.23 -16.45 -14.98
N ALA A 259 -2.27 -17.76 -14.81
CA ALA A 259 -3.44 -18.61 -15.07
C ALA A 259 -4.50 -18.47 -13.95
#